data_fee4983334d1dc6fe956eda260abd2e8
#
_entry.id   fee4983334d1dc6fe956eda260abd2e8
#
_cell.length_a   1.000
_cell.length_b   1.000
_cell.length_c   1.000
_cell.angle_alpha   90.00
_cell.angle_beta   90.00
_cell.angle_gamma   90.00
#
_symmetry.space_group_name_H-M   'P 1'
#
loop_
_entity.id
_entity.type
_entity.pdbx_description
1 polymer ?
#
loop_
_entity_poly.entity_id
_entity_poly.type
_entity_poly.pdbx_seq_one_letter_code
_entity_poly.pdbx_strand_id
1 'polypeptide(L)'
;MTIPITWVDAFSDVPFGGNPAAVCLLGQPVDDQRMQSIAFELGIAETAYLTPSDDPNTFGLRWFSPAVEIDLCGHATLASAHALRERGIVDGTATLTFHTRSGPLRARFDGDTVELDFPAAPMTPGPVPDALEGQWPGAVVASGHTDFFTFVVLSSAEAVRSYEPDLAAIASTGAKALLLTAAAVPDSGADYVLRVFGPNVGIDEDPATGSAQCSAGPYWAAELGRDDLVAHQLSRRGATLYVRAGKERVGIAGRATTVLTGELC
;
A
#
# COMPACT_ATOMS: atom_id res chain seq x y z
N MET A 1 -10.65 -29.90 -1.60
CA MET A 1 -11.32 -28.69 -1.11
C MET A 1 -10.82 -27.54 -1.96
N THR A 2 -11.70 -26.94 -2.77
CA THR A 2 -11.34 -25.80 -3.60
C THR A 2 -11.43 -24.50 -2.80
N ILE A 3 -10.50 -23.58 -3.03
CA ILE A 3 -10.49 -22.25 -2.42
C ILE A 3 -10.68 -21.23 -3.55
N PRO A 4 -11.78 -20.47 -3.58
CA PRO A 4 -11.96 -19.40 -4.54
C PRO A 4 -10.85 -18.35 -4.40
N ILE A 5 -10.23 -17.98 -5.51
CA ILE A 5 -9.19 -16.97 -5.59
C ILE A 5 -9.60 -15.84 -6.53
N THR A 6 -9.27 -14.62 -6.16
CA THR A 6 -9.38 -13.44 -7.01
C THR A 6 -8.03 -12.72 -6.99
N TRP A 7 -7.43 -12.51 -8.16
CA TRP A 7 -6.21 -11.71 -8.30
C TRP A 7 -6.60 -10.28 -8.63
N VAL A 8 -6.18 -9.34 -7.81
CA VAL A 8 -6.61 -7.94 -7.85
C VAL A 8 -5.40 -7.03 -7.88
N ASP A 9 -5.38 -6.09 -8.80
CA ASP A 9 -4.43 -4.98 -8.83
C ASP A 9 -5.04 -3.81 -8.05
N ALA A 10 -4.53 -3.58 -6.84
CA ALA A 10 -4.98 -2.49 -5.96
C ALA A 10 -4.33 -1.16 -6.33
N PHE A 11 -5.04 -0.05 -6.16
CA PHE A 11 -4.64 1.31 -6.51
C PHE A 11 -4.44 1.53 -8.01
N SER A 12 -5.22 0.80 -8.83
CA SER A 12 -5.24 0.96 -10.29
C SER A 12 -6.64 0.75 -10.83
N ASP A 13 -7.00 1.48 -11.86
CA ASP A 13 -8.24 1.33 -12.65
C ASP A 13 -8.01 0.59 -13.97
N VAL A 14 -6.77 0.13 -14.20
CA VAL A 14 -6.39 -0.66 -15.36
C VAL A 14 -5.66 -1.94 -14.94
N PRO A 15 -5.83 -3.05 -15.66
CA PRO A 15 -5.07 -4.28 -15.39
C PRO A 15 -3.57 -4.05 -15.53
N PHE A 16 -2.79 -4.77 -14.69
CA PHE A 16 -1.33 -4.76 -14.68
C PHE A 16 -0.70 -3.47 -14.15
N GLY A 17 -1.51 -2.52 -13.63
CA GLY A 17 -1.08 -1.38 -12.81
C GLY A 17 -1.13 -1.71 -11.31
N GLY A 18 -0.86 -0.73 -10.45
CA GLY A 18 -1.00 -0.82 -9.00
C GLY A 18 -0.20 -1.94 -8.35
N ASN A 19 -0.67 -2.39 -7.19
CA ASN A 19 -0.02 -3.44 -6.40
C ASN A 19 -0.87 -4.72 -6.39
N PRO A 20 -0.34 -5.84 -6.91
CA PRO A 20 -1.12 -7.08 -7.03
C PRO A 20 -1.27 -7.79 -5.68
N ALA A 21 -2.47 -8.30 -5.42
CA ALA A 21 -2.76 -9.20 -4.31
C ALA A 21 -3.64 -10.36 -4.77
N ALA A 22 -3.40 -11.55 -4.24
CA ALA A 22 -4.34 -12.66 -4.36
C ALA A 22 -5.27 -12.65 -3.14
N VAL A 23 -6.57 -12.77 -3.38
CA VAL A 23 -7.59 -12.82 -2.33
C VAL A 23 -8.22 -14.19 -2.34
N CYS A 24 -8.00 -14.96 -1.28
CA CYS A 24 -8.55 -16.30 -1.06
C CYS A 24 -9.73 -16.21 -0.09
N LEU A 25 -10.91 -16.67 -0.52
CA LEU A 25 -12.08 -16.75 0.35
C LEU A 25 -12.19 -18.13 0.97
N LEU A 26 -12.01 -18.23 2.28
CA LEU A 26 -12.01 -19.48 3.01
C LEU A 26 -13.43 -19.86 3.45
N GLY A 27 -13.96 -20.96 2.94
CA GLY A 27 -15.25 -21.52 3.38
C GLY A 27 -15.15 -22.33 4.68
N GLN A 28 -13.95 -22.65 5.12
CA GLN A 28 -13.65 -23.36 6.37
C GLN A 28 -12.20 -23.06 6.81
N PRO A 29 -11.84 -23.32 8.07
CA PRO A 29 -10.48 -23.09 8.57
C PRO A 29 -9.42 -23.83 7.73
N VAL A 30 -8.34 -23.10 7.42
CA VAL A 30 -7.14 -23.59 6.73
C VAL A 30 -5.95 -23.34 7.68
N ASP A 31 -5.07 -24.33 7.81
CA ASP A 31 -3.90 -24.19 8.68
C ASP A 31 -2.85 -23.22 8.10
N ASP A 32 -2.02 -22.70 8.99
CA ASP A 32 -1.01 -21.69 8.66
C ASP A 32 0.00 -22.19 7.62
N GLN A 33 0.38 -23.46 7.69
CA GLN A 33 1.35 -24.05 6.78
C GLN A 33 0.79 -24.09 5.34
N ARG A 34 -0.48 -24.44 5.18
CA ARG A 34 -1.12 -24.46 3.87
C ARG A 34 -1.31 -23.05 3.31
N MET A 35 -1.69 -22.07 4.16
CA MET A 35 -1.76 -20.66 3.74
C MET A 35 -0.40 -20.15 3.27
N GLN A 36 0.67 -20.44 4.02
CA GLN A 36 2.03 -20.08 3.63
C GLN A 36 2.48 -20.77 2.34
N SER A 37 2.15 -22.06 2.16
CA SER A 37 2.50 -22.78 0.94
C SER A 37 1.80 -22.22 -0.29
N ILE A 38 0.53 -21.82 -0.17
CA ILE A 38 -0.22 -21.16 -1.26
C ILE A 38 0.42 -19.80 -1.59
N ALA A 39 0.75 -18.98 -0.59
CA ALA A 39 1.39 -17.70 -0.82
C ALA A 39 2.75 -17.85 -1.49
N PHE A 40 3.53 -18.86 -1.10
CA PHE A 40 4.82 -19.19 -1.73
C PHE A 40 4.65 -19.60 -3.20
N GLU A 41 3.68 -20.48 -3.50
CA GLU A 41 3.40 -20.97 -4.85
C GLU A 41 2.91 -19.85 -5.78
N LEU A 42 2.06 -18.93 -5.29
CA LEU A 42 1.58 -17.79 -6.05
C LEU A 42 2.68 -16.77 -6.35
N GLY A 43 3.67 -16.63 -5.46
CA GLY A 43 4.88 -15.83 -5.68
C GLY A 43 4.64 -14.33 -5.90
N ILE A 44 3.49 -13.79 -5.47
CA ILE A 44 3.17 -12.36 -5.54
C ILE A 44 3.43 -11.68 -4.21
N ALA A 45 3.38 -10.34 -4.20
CA ALA A 45 3.68 -9.54 -3.02
C ALA A 45 2.94 -10.08 -1.78
N GLU A 46 1.60 -10.15 -1.81
CA GLU A 46 0.79 -10.69 -0.72
C GLU A 46 -0.41 -11.51 -1.19
N THR A 47 -0.68 -12.57 -0.43
CA THR A 47 -1.91 -13.35 -0.49
C THR A 47 -2.75 -13.07 0.76
N ALA A 48 -3.97 -12.57 0.55
CA ALA A 48 -4.95 -12.30 1.59
C ALA A 48 -5.88 -13.51 1.77
N TYR A 49 -6.13 -13.89 3.00
CA TYR A 49 -7.07 -14.96 3.36
C TYR A 49 -8.23 -14.36 4.16
N LEU A 50 -9.43 -14.44 3.58
CA LEU A 50 -10.66 -13.97 4.18
C LEU A 50 -11.44 -15.13 4.80
N THR A 51 -11.82 -14.99 6.04
CA THR A 51 -12.72 -15.91 6.75
C THR A 51 -14.00 -15.17 7.10
N PRO A 52 -15.18 -15.63 6.66
CA PRO A 52 -16.46 -15.03 7.05
C PRO A 52 -16.68 -15.06 8.56
N SER A 53 -17.39 -14.09 9.09
CA SER A 53 -17.87 -14.02 10.47
C SER A 53 -19.40 -14.17 10.50
N ASP A 54 -19.97 -14.41 11.68
CA ASP A 54 -21.42 -14.43 11.89
C ASP A 54 -22.02 -13.01 11.75
N ASP A 55 -21.22 -11.97 11.99
CA ASP A 55 -21.66 -10.58 11.79
C ASP A 55 -21.57 -10.19 10.31
N PRO A 56 -22.65 -9.60 9.73
CA PRO A 56 -22.63 -9.09 8.37
C PRO A 56 -21.49 -8.08 8.16
N ASN A 57 -20.88 -8.10 6.98
CA ASN A 57 -19.79 -7.20 6.60
C ASN A 57 -18.54 -7.27 7.50
N THR A 58 -18.40 -8.37 8.25
CA THR A 58 -17.25 -8.61 9.13
C THR A 58 -16.51 -9.87 8.70
N PHE A 59 -15.19 -9.81 8.64
CA PHE A 59 -14.34 -10.91 8.16
C PHE A 59 -13.07 -10.99 9.00
N GLY A 60 -12.58 -12.20 9.23
CA GLY A 60 -11.18 -12.41 9.59
C GLY A 60 -10.31 -12.16 8.37
N LEU A 61 -9.15 -11.50 8.53
CA LEU A 61 -8.23 -11.22 7.44
C LEU A 61 -6.79 -11.42 7.89
N ARG A 62 -6.07 -12.24 7.13
CA ARG A 62 -4.65 -12.53 7.31
C ARG A 62 -3.92 -12.35 5.99
N TRP A 63 -2.66 -11.91 6.05
CA TRP A 63 -1.84 -11.70 4.85
C TRP A 63 -0.54 -12.47 4.96
N PHE A 64 -0.16 -13.08 3.85
CA PHE A 64 1.09 -13.82 3.74
C PHE A 64 1.88 -13.32 2.52
N SER A 65 3.11 -12.93 2.74
CA SER A 65 4.10 -12.86 1.68
C SER A 65 4.55 -14.28 1.28
N PRO A 66 5.30 -14.47 0.22
CA PRO A 66 5.89 -15.78 -0.08
C PRO A 66 6.75 -16.36 1.05
N ALA A 67 7.28 -15.52 1.94
CA ALA A 67 8.20 -15.94 3.00
C ALA A 67 7.56 -16.08 4.38
N VAL A 68 6.66 -15.17 4.76
CA VAL A 68 6.12 -15.08 6.13
C VAL A 68 4.72 -14.48 6.14
N GLU A 69 3.99 -14.74 7.24
CA GLU A 69 2.80 -13.99 7.57
C GLU A 69 3.18 -12.56 7.99
N ILE A 70 2.42 -11.56 7.52
CA ILE A 70 2.64 -10.15 7.83
C ILE A 70 1.48 -9.57 8.65
N ASP A 71 1.80 -8.60 9.50
CA ASP A 71 0.85 -8.09 10.48
C ASP A 71 -0.11 -7.03 9.91
N LEU A 72 0.29 -6.34 8.83
CA LEU A 72 -0.51 -5.27 8.22
C LEU A 72 -0.18 -5.12 6.74
N CYS A 73 -1.23 -5.11 5.89
CA CYS A 73 -1.09 -4.88 4.46
C CYS A 73 -2.26 -4.05 3.91
N GLY A 74 -2.00 -2.80 3.51
CA GLY A 74 -3.03 -1.89 3.01
C GLY A 74 -3.59 -2.29 1.65
N HIS A 75 -2.71 -2.56 0.65
CA HIS A 75 -3.16 -2.87 -0.70
C HIS A 75 -3.94 -4.19 -0.77
N ALA A 76 -3.50 -5.23 -0.02
CA ALA A 76 -4.22 -6.49 0.02
C ALA A 76 -5.54 -6.41 0.81
N THR A 77 -5.67 -5.46 1.77
CA THR A 77 -6.94 -5.14 2.42
C THR A 77 -7.91 -4.47 1.44
N LEU A 78 -7.42 -3.50 0.66
CA LEU A 78 -8.21 -2.86 -0.39
C LEU A 78 -8.66 -3.88 -1.45
N ALA A 79 -7.76 -4.74 -1.91
CA ALA A 79 -8.05 -5.83 -2.83
C ALA A 79 -9.10 -6.79 -2.25
N SER A 80 -9.04 -7.09 -0.95
CA SER A 80 -10.01 -7.94 -0.25
C SER A 80 -11.41 -7.33 -0.25
N ALA A 81 -11.54 -6.05 0.05
CA ALA A 81 -12.81 -5.34 0.00
C ALA A 81 -13.39 -5.33 -1.43
N HIS A 82 -12.54 -5.04 -2.43
CA HIS A 82 -12.93 -5.08 -3.84
C HIS A 82 -13.44 -6.46 -4.26
N ALA A 83 -12.71 -7.53 -3.94
CA ALA A 83 -13.09 -8.90 -4.29
C ALA A 83 -14.43 -9.33 -3.64
N LEU A 84 -14.68 -8.93 -2.39
CA LEU A 84 -15.95 -9.20 -1.70
C LEU A 84 -17.12 -8.50 -2.40
N ARG A 85 -16.96 -7.23 -2.82
CA ARG A 85 -17.98 -6.48 -3.56
C ARG A 85 -18.24 -7.08 -4.94
N GLU A 86 -17.18 -7.37 -5.70
CA GLU A 86 -17.30 -7.91 -7.05
C GLU A 86 -17.97 -9.29 -7.08
N ARG A 87 -17.75 -10.10 -6.05
CA ARG A 87 -18.43 -11.40 -5.87
C ARG A 87 -19.87 -11.27 -5.33
N GLY A 88 -20.35 -10.06 -5.08
CA GLY A 88 -21.70 -9.82 -4.53
C GLY A 88 -21.89 -10.33 -3.10
N ILE A 89 -20.81 -10.53 -2.34
CA ILE A 89 -20.87 -10.98 -0.94
C ILE A 89 -21.24 -9.81 -0.03
N VAL A 90 -20.81 -8.60 -0.39
CA VAL A 90 -21.12 -7.36 0.35
C VAL A 90 -21.72 -6.32 -0.59
N ASP A 91 -22.55 -5.45 -0.03
CA ASP A 91 -23.08 -4.30 -0.75
C ASP A 91 -22.01 -3.23 -0.93
N GLY A 92 -22.00 -2.55 -2.08
CA GLY A 92 -21.06 -1.45 -2.39
C GLY A 92 -21.25 -0.17 -1.54
N THR A 93 -22.21 -0.14 -0.62
CA THR A 93 -22.41 0.93 0.37
C THR A 93 -22.03 0.50 1.78
N ALA A 94 -21.64 -0.76 1.97
CA ALA A 94 -21.31 -1.31 3.27
C ALA A 94 -19.98 -0.74 3.81
N THR A 95 -19.90 -0.60 5.12
CA THR A 95 -18.62 -0.47 5.82
C THR A 95 -18.20 -1.86 6.27
N LEU A 96 -17.03 -2.28 5.83
CA LEU A 96 -16.46 -3.58 6.19
C LEU A 96 -15.58 -3.46 7.42
N THR A 97 -15.60 -4.49 8.24
CA THR A 97 -14.67 -4.65 9.36
C THR A 97 -13.84 -5.91 9.13
N PHE A 98 -12.52 -5.75 9.15
CA PHE A 98 -11.57 -6.85 9.08
C PHE A 98 -10.89 -7.05 10.43
N HIS A 99 -11.07 -8.21 11.04
CA HIS A 99 -10.32 -8.61 12.23
C HIS A 99 -8.96 -9.16 11.82
N THR A 100 -7.91 -8.48 12.24
CA THR A 100 -6.53 -8.80 11.89
C THR A 100 -5.65 -8.96 13.13
N ARG A 101 -4.43 -9.43 12.96
CA ARG A 101 -3.43 -9.51 14.07
C ARG A 101 -3.07 -8.13 14.63
N SER A 102 -3.15 -7.08 13.81
CA SER A 102 -2.90 -5.69 14.22
C SER A 102 -4.15 -4.96 14.73
N GLY A 103 -5.23 -5.69 15.00
CA GLY A 103 -6.51 -5.13 15.42
C GLY A 103 -7.50 -4.95 14.25
N PRO A 104 -8.66 -4.35 14.52
CA PRO A 104 -9.69 -4.18 13.52
C PRO A 104 -9.31 -3.08 12.50
N LEU A 105 -9.40 -3.42 11.22
CA LEU A 105 -9.31 -2.47 10.11
C LEU A 105 -10.70 -2.23 9.52
N ARG A 106 -10.92 -1.03 9.03
CA ARG A 106 -12.17 -0.67 8.36
C ARG A 106 -11.91 -0.31 6.91
N ALA A 107 -12.81 -0.77 6.05
CA ALA A 107 -12.89 -0.34 4.65
C ALA A 107 -14.28 0.14 4.35
N ARG A 108 -14.40 1.21 3.57
CA ARG A 108 -15.68 1.70 3.07
C ARG A 108 -15.60 1.96 1.58
N PHE A 109 -16.72 1.85 0.92
CA PHE A 109 -16.82 2.16 -0.50
C PHE A 109 -17.29 3.61 -0.68
N ASP A 110 -16.69 4.29 -1.66
CA ASP A 110 -17.15 5.58 -2.17
C ASP A 110 -17.12 5.49 -3.71
N GLY A 111 -18.28 5.24 -4.29
CA GLY A 111 -18.39 4.90 -5.70
C GLY A 111 -17.53 3.68 -6.07
N ASP A 112 -16.58 3.89 -6.97
CA ASP A 112 -15.65 2.85 -7.44
C ASP A 112 -14.38 2.72 -6.59
N THR A 113 -14.21 3.56 -5.57
CA THR A 113 -13.05 3.52 -4.69
C THR A 113 -13.34 2.74 -3.40
N VAL A 114 -12.29 2.17 -2.84
CA VAL A 114 -12.27 1.61 -1.49
C VAL A 114 -11.36 2.50 -0.65
N GLU A 115 -11.88 3.04 0.45
CA GLU A 115 -11.13 3.82 1.43
C GLU A 115 -10.81 2.99 2.66
N LEU A 116 -9.56 3.05 3.08
CA LEU A 116 -9.03 2.51 4.33
C LEU A 116 -8.64 3.66 5.25
N ASP A 117 -8.76 3.46 6.57
CA ASP A 117 -8.44 4.48 7.57
C ASP A 117 -7.29 3.99 8.45
N PHE A 118 -6.18 4.74 8.45
CA PHE A 118 -4.96 4.42 9.19
C PHE A 118 -4.53 5.56 10.12
N PRO A 119 -3.71 5.28 11.16
CA PRO A 119 -3.10 6.34 11.96
C PRO A 119 -2.12 7.15 11.11
N ALA A 120 -2.11 8.46 11.35
CA ALA A 120 -1.08 9.32 10.79
C ALA A 120 0.29 9.00 11.42
N ALA A 121 1.34 9.02 10.61
CA ALA A 121 2.72 8.81 11.03
C ALA A 121 3.61 9.93 10.44
N PRO A 122 3.45 11.17 10.92
CA PRO A 122 4.15 12.30 10.34
C PRO A 122 5.68 12.16 10.46
N MET A 123 6.39 12.65 9.46
CA MET A 123 7.84 12.66 9.42
C MET A 123 8.40 13.55 10.56
N THR A 124 9.39 13.00 11.27
CA THR A 124 10.26 13.79 12.14
C THR A 124 11.43 14.33 11.30
N PRO A 125 11.63 15.67 11.21
CA PRO A 125 12.73 16.24 10.44
C PRO A 125 14.09 15.76 10.95
N GLY A 126 15.01 15.50 10.02
CA GLY A 126 16.35 15.03 10.30
C GLY A 126 17.22 15.03 9.05
N PRO A 127 18.54 14.84 9.18
CA PRO A 127 19.44 14.80 8.03
C PRO A 127 19.18 13.56 7.17
N VAL A 128 19.60 13.63 5.91
CA VAL A 128 19.75 12.43 5.07
C VAL A 128 20.80 11.52 5.74
N PRO A 129 20.53 10.21 5.90
CA PRO A 129 21.52 9.28 6.42
C PRO A 129 22.82 9.28 5.60
N ASP A 130 23.98 9.18 6.26
CA ASP A 130 25.32 9.21 5.61
C ASP A 130 25.43 8.21 4.45
N ALA A 131 24.81 7.03 4.58
CA ALA A 131 24.78 6.01 3.54
C ALA A 131 24.09 6.45 2.24
N LEU A 132 23.24 7.47 2.29
CA LEU A 132 22.52 8.03 1.14
C LEU A 132 23.08 9.41 0.75
N GLU A 133 24.12 9.88 1.43
CA GLU A 133 24.71 11.19 1.14
C GLU A 133 25.23 11.24 -0.30
N GLY A 134 24.97 12.35 -0.99
CA GLY A 134 25.43 12.57 -2.36
C GLY A 134 24.60 11.88 -3.44
N GLN A 135 23.57 11.08 -3.12
CA GLN A 135 22.72 10.44 -4.13
C GLN A 135 21.84 11.44 -4.89
N TRP A 136 21.55 12.60 -4.28
CA TRP A 136 20.72 13.65 -4.90
C TRP A 136 21.38 15.04 -4.77
N PRO A 137 22.52 15.28 -5.45
CA PRO A 137 23.28 16.52 -5.26
C PRO A 137 22.42 17.74 -5.61
N GLY A 138 22.21 18.61 -4.60
CA GLY A 138 21.42 19.84 -4.76
C GLY A 138 19.92 19.66 -4.97
N ALA A 139 19.39 18.43 -4.92
CA ALA A 139 17.98 18.16 -5.17
C ALA A 139 17.15 17.87 -3.91
N VAL A 140 17.75 17.70 -2.74
CA VAL A 140 17.01 17.48 -1.49
C VAL A 140 16.45 18.80 -0.97
N VAL A 141 15.12 18.84 -0.77
CA VAL A 141 14.38 19.99 -0.24
C VAL A 141 14.13 19.83 1.26
N ALA A 142 13.75 18.61 1.67
CA ALA A 142 13.55 18.26 3.06
C ALA A 142 13.88 16.78 3.27
N SER A 143 14.21 16.41 4.50
CA SER A 143 14.45 15.01 4.87
C SER A 143 14.09 14.77 6.34
N GLY A 144 13.94 13.51 6.68
CA GLY A 144 13.62 13.06 8.02
C GLY A 144 13.39 11.57 8.07
N HIS A 145 12.71 11.14 9.12
CA HIS A 145 12.41 9.73 9.35
C HIS A 145 11.05 9.53 10.03
N THR A 146 10.56 8.33 9.90
CA THR A 146 9.46 7.77 10.71
C THR A 146 9.94 6.45 11.32
N ASP A 147 9.10 5.75 12.07
CA ASP A 147 9.44 4.41 12.56
C ASP A 147 9.67 3.38 11.43
N PHE A 148 9.21 3.70 10.22
CA PHE A 148 9.28 2.79 9.08
C PHE A 148 10.20 3.31 7.97
N PHE A 149 10.15 4.61 7.67
CA PHE A 149 10.79 5.21 6.50
C PHE A 149 11.97 6.11 6.83
N THR A 150 13.05 6.02 6.05
CA THR A 150 13.85 7.20 5.70
C THR A 150 13.01 8.00 4.70
N PHE A 151 12.73 9.26 5.00
CA PHE A 151 11.85 10.12 4.21
C PHE A 151 12.66 11.23 3.55
N VAL A 152 12.60 11.33 2.23
CA VAL A 152 13.36 12.34 1.47
C VAL A 152 12.45 13.03 0.46
N VAL A 153 12.40 14.36 0.52
CA VAL A 153 11.67 15.21 -0.41
C VAL A 153 12.65 15.77 -1.43
N LEU A 154 12.39 15.53 -2.69
CA LEU A 154 13.22 16.03 -3.79
C LEU A 154 12.57 17.24 -4.46
N SER A 155 13.39 18.02 -5.15
CA SER A 155 12.98 19.29 -5.78
C SER A 155 12.08 19.12 -7.00
N SER A 156 11.96 17.92 -7.57
CA SER A 156 11.14 17.67 -8.75
C SER A 156 10.65 16.24 -8.87
N ALA A 157 9.50 16.06 -9.53
CA ALA A 157 8.97 14.75 -9.89
C ALA A 157 9.93 13.95 -10.78
N GLU A 158 10.69 14.63 -11.63
CA GLU A 158 11.70 13.97 -12.48
C GLU A 158 12.85 13.39 -11.66
N ALA A 159 13.30 14.08 -10.60
CA ALA A 159 14.33 13.55 -9.71
C ALA A 159 13.86 12.27 -8.98
N VAL A 160 12.56 12.17 -8.63
CA VAL A 160 11.95 10.95 -8.09
C VAL A 160 11.88 9.86 -9.16
N ARG A 161 11.43 10.19 -10.36
CA ARG A 161 11.23 9.26 -11.48
C ARG A 161 12.52 8.62 -11.93
N SER A 162 13.56 9.44 -12.15
CA SER A 162 14.85 9.02 -12.71
C SER A 162 15.81 8.41 -11.69
N TYR A 163 15.43 8.37 -10.41
CA TYR A 163 16.29 7.80 -9.39
C TYR A 163 16.52 6.31 -9.60
N GLU A 164 17.80 5.93 -9.71
CA GLU A 164 18.25 4.55 -9.75
C GLU A 164 18.68 4.13 -8.33
N PRO A 165 17.94 3.21 -7.66
CA PRO A 165 18.18 2.92 -6.25
C PRO A 165 19.48 2.13 -6.02
N ASP A 166 20.32 2.60 -5.12
CA ASP A 166 21.36 1.79 -4.48
C ASP A 166 20.74 1.03 -3.30
N LEU A 167 20.24 -0.18 -3.57
CA LEU A 167 19.55 -1.00 -2.56
C LEU A 167 20.45 -1.35 -1.37
N ALA A 168 21.77 -1.49 -1.57
CA ALA A 168 22.70 -1.77 -0.49
C ALA A 168 22.88 -0.54 0.42
N ALA A 169 22.99 0.65 -0.15
CA ALA A 169 23.01 1.90 0.61
C ALA A 169 21.71 2.11 1.38
N ILE A 170 20.54 1.88 0.74
CA ILE A 170 19.24 1.97 1.40
C ILE A 170 19.17 0.97 2.57
N ALA A 171 19.55 -0.27 2.37
CA ALA A 171 19.54 -1.29 3.43
C ALA A 171 20.41 -0.90 4.62
N SER A 172 21.57 -0.26 4.39
CA SER A 172 22.51 0.14 5.42
C SER A 172 22.01 1.30 6.31
N THR A 173 20.95 2.01 5.91
CA THR A 173 20.34 3.06 6.75
C THR A 173 19.71 2.51 8.03
N GLY A 174 19.38 1.22 8.05
CA GLY A 174 18.64 0.55 9.13
C GLY A 174 17.13 0.84 9.14
N ALA A 175 16.63 1.77 8.34
CA ALA A 175 15.19 1.96 8.14
C ALA A 175 14.61 0.78 7.35
N LYS A 176 13.33 0.51 7.53
CA LYS A 176 12.66 -0.58 6.79
C LYS A 176 12.55 -0.27 5.30
N ALA A 177 12.32 1.01 4.97
CA ALA A 177 12.23 1.46 3.59
C ALA A 177 12.68 2.93 3.42
N LEU A 178 13.04 3.28 2.19
CA LEU A 178 13.23 4.65 1.73
C LEU A 178 11.96 5.11 1.01
N LEU A 179 11.41 6.25 1.41
CA LEU A 179 10.35 6.96 0.74
C LEU A 179 10.92 8.21 0.08
N LEU A 180 10.91 8.26 -1.24
CA LEU A 180 11.21 9.44 -2.04
C LEU A 180 9.92 10.10 -2.50
N THR A 181 9.83 11.43 -2.38
CA THR A 181 8.64 12.17 -2.83
C THR A 181 9.02 13.55 -3.36
N ALA A 182 8.17 14.11 -4.21
CA ALA A 182 8.27 15.47 -4.72
C ALA A 182 6.88 16.00 -5.08
N ALA A 183 6.75 17.33 -5.22
CA ALA A 183 5.55 17.92 -5.82
C ALA A 183 5.34 17.33 -7.23
N ALA A 184 4.11 17.09 -7.59
CA ALA A 184 3.78 16.62 -8.94
C ALA A 184 3.97 17.75 -9.97
N VAL A 185 4.12 17.37 -11.24
CA VAL A 185 4.10 18.34 -12.33
C VAL A 185 2.69 18.94 -12.44
N PRO A 186 2.54 20.26 -12.60
CA PRO A 186 1.23 20.87 -12.83
C PRO A 186 0.45 20.15 -13.93
N ASP A 187 -0.85 20.05 -13.77
CA ASP A 187 -1.79 19.40 -14.70
C ASP A 187 -1.58 17.90 -14.94
N SER A 188 -0.77 17.24 -14.11
CA SER A 188 -0.55 15.78 -14.17
C SER A 188 -1.68 14.95 -13.56
N GLY A 189 -2.65 15.58 -12.90
CA GLY A 189 -3.72 14.91 -12.17
C GLY A 189 -3.32 14.45 -10.77
N ALA A 190 -2.09 14.71 -10.33
CA ALA A 190 -1.62 14.44 -8.97
C ALA A 190 -1.14 15.72 -8.29
N ASP A 191 -1.07 15.69 -6.96
CA ASP A 191 -0.53 16.75 -6.12
C ASP A 191 0.94 16.50 -5.78
N TYR A 192 1.27 15.24 -5.57
CA TYR A 192 2.63 14.80 -5.33
C TYR A 192 2.88 13.42 -5.94
N VAL A 193 4.15 13.12 -6.09
CA VAL A 193 4.61 11.84 -6.57
C VAL A 193 5.51 11.18 -5.53
N LEU A 194 5.59 9.84 -5.57
CA LEU A 194 6.49 9.11 -4.68
C LEU A 194 7.00 7.82 -5.33
N ARG A 195 8.10 7.29 -4.77
CA ARG A 195 8.58 5.90 -4.94
C ARG A 195 9.04 5.37 -3.59
N VAL A 196 8.89 4.07 -3.39
CA VAL A 196 9.22 3.41 -2.13
C VAL A 196 10.10 2.19 -2.39
N PHE A 197 11.23 2.11 -1.68
CA PHE A 197 12.21 1.05 -1.80
C PHE A 197 12.43 0.40 -0.44
N GLY A 198 12.17 -0.90 -0.31
CA GLY A 198 12.17 -1.61 0.97
C GLY A 198 13.08 -2.86 1.00
N PRO A 199 14.40 -2.75 0.71
CA PRO A 199 15.27 -3.92 0.71
C PRO A 199 15.33 -4.62 2.08
N ASN A 200 15.18 -3.89 3.19
CA ASN A 200 15.18 -4.45 4.54
C ASN A 200 13.88 -5.22 4.89
N VAL A 201 12.87 -5.15 4.05
CA VAL A 201 11.65 -5.96 4.14
C VAL A 201 11.48 -6.91 2.94
N GLY A 202 12.55 -7.10 2.15
CA GLY A 202 12.58 -8.05 1.04
C GLY A 202 11.93 -7.54 -0.26
N ILE A 203 11.74 -6.24 -0.40
CA ILE A 203 11.09 -5.62 -1.57
C ILE A 203 12.02 -4.58 -2.17
N ASP A 204 12.54 -4.82 -3.37
CA ASP A 204 13.41 -3.84 -4.04
C ASP A 204 12.68 -2.51 -4.26
N GLU A 205 11.51 -2.54 -4.89
CA GLU A 205 10.61 -1.40 -5.04
C GLU A 205 9.16 -1.85 -4.86
N ASP A 206 8.41 -1.19 -3.96
CA ASP A 206 6.99 -1.46 -3.76
C ASP A 206 6.15 -0.77 -4.85
N PRO A 207 5.31 -1.51 -5.58
CA PRO A 207 4.50 -0.96 -6.67
C PRO A 207 3.50 0.13 -6.25
N ALA A 208 2.84 -0.03 -5.10
CA ALA A 208 1.90 0.95 -4.53
C ALA A 208 1.82 0.77 -3.01
N THR A 209 2.23 1.81 -2.29
CA THR A 209 2.44 1.77 -0.85
C THR A 209 1.39 2.61 -0.13
N GLY A 210 0.33 1.97 0.35
CA GLY A 210 -0.69 2.64 1.16
C GLY A 210 -0.10 3.27 2.43
N SER A 211 0.72 2.52 3.18
CA SER A 211 1.33 3.00 4.44
C SER A 211 2.23 4.22 4.27
N ALA A 212 2.83 4.42 3.10
CA ALA A 212 3.63 5.61 2.81
C ALA A 212 2.79 6.90 2.89
N GLN A 213 1.49 6.80 2.59
CA GLN A 213 0.57 7.94 2.64
C GLN A 213 0.31 8.40 4.07
N CYS A 214 0.47 7.52 5.07
CA CYS A 214 0.40 7.91 6.49
C CYS A 214 1.45 8.96 6.86
N SER A 215 2.54 9.02 6.10
CA SER A 215 3.63 9.98 6.29
C SER A 215 3.65 11.08 5.22
N ALA A 216 3.53 10.71 3.95
CA ALA A 216 3.55 11.65 2.83
C ALA A 216 2.31 12.55 2.82
N GLY A 217 1.12 12.00 3.12
CA GLY A 217 -0.13 12.76 3.17
C GLY A 217 -0.07 13.96 4.11
N PRO A 218 0.24 13.78 5.41
CA PRO A 218 0.40 14.91 6.35
C PRO A 218 1.46 15.92 5.92
N TYR A 219 2.60 15.49 5.37
CA TYR A 219 3.62 16.39 4.86
C TYR A 219 3.07 17.27 3.73
N TRP A 220 2.51 16.65 2.69
CA TRP A 220 2.01 17.38 1.52
C TRP A 220 0.75 18.20 1.83
N ALA A 221 -0.10 17.77 2.78
CA ALA A 221 -1.24 18.57 3.24
C ALA A 221 -0.78 19.90 3.87
N ALA A 222 0.27 19.85 4.67
CA ALA A 222 0.88 21.04 5.26
C ALA A 222 1.49 21.97 4.20
N GLU A 223 2.24 21.42 3.23
CA GLU A 223 2.88 22.19 2.15
C GLU A 223 1.84 22.82 1.20
N LEU A 224 0.75 22.12 0.89
CA LEU A 224 -0.26 22.56 -0.06
C LEU A 224 -1.46 23.29 0.57
N GLY A 225 -1.56 23.28 1.92
CA GLY A 225 -2.64 23.95 2.66
C GLY A 225 -4.01 23.33 2.46
N ARG A 226 -4.10 22.02 2.18
CA ARG A 226 -5.35 21.28 2.01
C ARG A 226 -5.18 19.80 2.37
N ASP A 227 -6.26 19.15 2.78
CA ASP A 227 -6.23 17.78 3.33
C ASP A 227 -6.52 16.72 2.26
N ASP A 228 -7.33 17.02 1.24
CA ASP A 228 -7.66 16.09 0.15
C ASP A 228 -6.63 16.21 -0.97
N LEU A 229 -5.92 15.10 -1.22
CA LEU A 229 -4.76 15.04 -2.11
C LEU A 229 -4.83 13.82 -3.03
N VAL A 230 -4.17 13.93 -4.18
CA VAL A 230 -3.93 12.80 -5.11
C VAL A 230 -2.44 12.53 -5.19
N ALA A 231 -2.05 11.29 -4.91
CA ALA A 231 -0.69 10.80 -5.03
C ALA A 231 -0.52 9.89 -6.24
N HIS A 232 0.53 10.09 -7.02
CA HIS A 232 0.96 9.09 -8.00
C HIS A 232 2.24 8.41 -7.54
N GLN A 233 2.21 7.09 -7.36
CA GLN A 233 3.42 6.32 -7.12
C GLN A 233 4.05 5.94 -8.46
N LEU A 234 5.28 6.41 -8.68
CA LEU A 234 6.00 6.32 -9.96
C LEU A 234 6.80 5.02 -10.09
N SER A 235 6.31 3.92 -9.53
CA SER A 235 6.86 2.60 -9.75
C SER A 235 6.68 2.17 -11.22
N ARG A 236 7.33 1.06 -11.61
CA ARG A 236 7.16 0.49 -12.95
C ARG A 236 5.70 0.20 -13.32
N ARG A 237 4.86 -0.17 -12.34
CA ARG A 237 3.44 -0.47 -12.54
C ARG A 237 2.57 0.78 -12.50
N GLY A 238 3.02 1.81 -11.78
CA GLY A 238 2.26 3.02 -11.51
C GLY A 238 1.06 2.77 -10.60
N ALA A 239 0.69 3.77 -9.80
CA ALA A 239 -0.49 3.70 -8.94
C ALA A 239 -1.06 5.09 -8.69
N THR A 240 -2.38 5.17 -8.45
CA THR A 240 -3.07 6.38 -8.02
C THR A 240 -3.72 6.14 -6.67
N LEU A 241 -3.36 6.98 -5.69
CA LEU A 241 -3.90 6.93 -4.34
C LEU A 241 -4.58 8.27 -4.04
N TYR A 242 -5.81 8.21 -3.55
CA TYR A 242 -6.52 9.38 -3.03
C TYR A 242 -6.31 9.42 -1.52
N VAL A 243 -5.85 10.55 -1.02
CA VAL A 243 -5.39 10.68 0.36
C VAL A 243 -6.15 11.81 1.03
N ARG A 244 -6.75 11.52 2.19
CA ARG A 244 -7.33 12.53 3.08
C ARG A 244 -6.49 12.59 4.35
N ALA A 245 -5.66 13.61 4.44
CA ALA A 245 -4.70 13.76 5.51
C ALA A 245 -5.31 14.48 6.72
N GLY A 246 -5.77 13.73 7.71
CA GLY A 246 -6.15 14.30 9.00
C GLY A 246 -4.98 14.39 9.98
N LYS A 247 -5.17 15.04 11.12
CA LYS A 247 -4.12 15.21 12.15
C LYS A 247 -3.70 13.91 12.81
N GLU A 248 -4.66 13.04 13.10
CA GLU A 248 -4.44 11.78 13.80
C GLU A 248 -4.62 10.55 12.88
N ARG A 249 -5.41 10.74 11.82
CA ARG A 249 -5.80 9.67 10.89
C ARG A 249 -5.62 10.11 9.46
N VAL A 250 -5.32 9.14 8.60
CA VAL A 250 -5.21 9.33 7.15
C VAL A 250 -6.14 8.35 6.46
N GLY A 251 -7.11 8.88 5.71
CA GLY A 251 -7.92 8.11 4.79
C GLY A 251 -7.11 7.85 3.50
N ILE A 252 -7.02 6.59 3.10
CA ILE A 252 -6.29 6.18 1.88
C ILE A 252 -7.26 5.42 1.01
N ALA A 253 -7.64 6.02 -0.11
CA ALA A 253 -8.57 5.42 -1.05
C ALA A 253 -7.90 5.10 -2.39
N GLY A 254 -8.43 4.11 -3.07
CA GLY A 254 -8.00 3.74 -4.41
C GLY A 254 -9.03 2.89 -5.13
N ARG A 255 -8.88 2.84 -6.45
CA ARG A 255 -9.59 1.87 -7.29
C ARG A 255 -8.84 0.54 -7.26
N ALA A 256 -9.53 -0.50 -7.69
CA ALA A 256 -8.92 -1.81 -7.86
C ALA A 256 -9.49 -2.49 -9.10
N THR A 257 -8.68 -3.32 -9.73
CA THR A 257 -9.07 -4.04 -10.96
C THR A 257 -8.80 -5.53 -10.79
N THR A 258 -9.81 -6.35 -11.01
CA THR A 258 -9.65 -7.81 -11.04
C THR A 258 -8.96 -8.24 -12.32
N VAL A 259 -7.90 -9.02 -12.20
CA VAL A 259 -7.10 -9.54 -13.32
C VAL A 259 -7.42 -11.01 -13.61
N LEU A 260 -7.68 -11.78 -12.55
CA LEU A 260 -7.96 -13.21 -12.68
C LEU A 260 -8.90 -13.68 -11.56
N THR A 261 -9.82 -14.58 -11.92
CA THR A 261 -10.62 -15.34 -10.96
C THR A 261 -10.45 -16.84 -11.22
N GLY A 262 -10.45 -17.64 -10.17
CA GLY A 262 -10.27 -19.09 -10.30
C GLY A 262 -10.49 -19.81 -8.98
N GLU A 263 -10.01 -21.06 -8.93
CA GLU A 263 -10.05 -21.91 -7.75
C GLU A 263 -8.70 -22.62 -7.56
N LEU A 264 -8.22 -22.62 -6.32
CA LEU A 264 -7.09 -23.47 -5.91
C LEU A 264 -7.62 -24.86 -5.54
N CYS A 265 -6.93 -25.92 -5.96
CA CYS A 265 -7.32 -27.32 -5.75
C CYS A 265 -6.65 -27.93 -4.52
#